data_57452b8ad9ef7afa114f05f8b9b6afde
#
_entry.id   57452b8ad9ef7afa114f05f8b9b6afde
#
_cell.length_a   1.000
_cell.length_b   1.000
_cell.length_c   1.000
_cell.angle_alpha   90.00
_cell.angle_beta   90.00
_cell.angle_gamma   90.00
#
_symmetry.space_group_name_H-M   'P 1'
#
loop_
_entity.id
_entity.type
_entity.pdbx_description
1 polymer ?
#
loop_
_entity_poly.entity_id
_entity_poly.type
_entity_poly.pdbx_seq_one_letter_code
_entity_poly.pdbx_strand_id
1 'polypeptide(L)'
;QFGVGFYSAFMVSKKVKVTSRAYGEEQAYIWESAGDDGYTIKETQKDEVGTKIELTLKDDTDDEKFSEYLDEYRISALVKKYSDYIRYPIYMVMEKTVEASDGKGYEKVMEDTVLNSMVPLWRRNKKDITEEEYNTFYRDKFFDYNEPLHVINVKTEGLVSYNAILYIPKKPPYDFYTKEYKRGLQLYSNNVMIMENCEDLLPSYFGFVKGVVESSDLSLNISREMLQHDRQLKVIANSLKKKIQSELLKLQKDDREKYEQFFESFGATIKYGMYEGYGANKDFLKDLVLYYSDKQDKMITLKEYVEAMIEGQKDIYYVCGDDRNRILHLPQTERVREKGYDILCMTD
;
A
#
# COMPACT_ATOMS: atom_id res chain seq x y z
N GLN A 1 -23.00 0.05 -8.95
CA GLN A 1 -22.99 -0.95 -10.02
C GLN A 1 -24.09 -1.99 -9.82
N PHE A 2 -24.32 -2.43 -8.57
CA PHE A 2 -25.34 -3.44 -8.25
C PHE A 2 -26.59 -2.85 -7.57
N GLY A 3 -26.59 -1.56 -7.23
CA GLY A 3 -27.71 -0.88 -6.59
C GLY A 3 -27.97 -1.25 -5.12
N VAL A 4 -27.16 -2.11 -4.53
CA VAL A 4 -27.37 -2.67 -3.18
C VAL A 4 -26.69 -1.89 -2.06
N GLY A 5 -25.80 -0.92 -2.37
CA GLY A 5 -25.07 -0.16 -1.36
C GLY A 5 -25.97 0.60 -0.38
N PHE A 6 -27.15 1.04 -0.85
CA PHE A 6 -28.11 1.72 0.00
C PHE A 6 -28.64 0.83 1.15
N TYR A 7 -28.78 -0.48 0.92
CA TYR A 7 -29.26 -1.40 1.95
C TYR A 7 -28.31 -1.53 3.14
N SER A 8 -27.03 -1.18 2.98
CA SER A 8 -26.09 -1.16 4.10
C SER A 8 -26.46 -0.14 5.19
N ALA A 9 -27.30 0.88 4.87
CA ALA A 9 -27.84 1.80 5.85
C ALA A 9 -28.59 1.09 6.98
N PHE A 10 -29.30 -0.02 6.69
CA PHE A 10 -30.02 -0.81 7.66
C PHE A 10 -29.13 -1.67 8.57
N MET A 11 -27.84 -1.81 8.23
CA MET A 11 -26.89 -2.47 9.13
C MET A 11 -26.65 -1.64 10.38
N VAL A 12 -26.66 -0.31 10.25
CA VAL A 12 -26.37 0.63 11.36
C VAL A 12 -27.60 1.40 11.86
N SER A 13 -28.73 1.35 11.15
CA SER A 13 -29.92 2.11 11.49
C SER A 13 -31.14 1.23 11.68
N LYS A 14 -32.03 1.65 12.58
CA LYS A 14 -33.36 1.05 12.82
C LYS A 14 -34.44 1.69 11.95
N LYS A 15 -34.14 2.82 11.32
CA LYS A 15 -35.04 3.52 10.39
C LYS A 15 -34.24 4.39 9.43
N VAL A 16 -34.63 4.34 8.15
CA VAL A 16 -34.10 5.20 7.09
C VAL A 16 -35.22 6.04 6.51
N LYS A 17 -34.98 7.37 6.40
CA LYS A 17 -35.85 8.32 5.76
C LYS A 17 -35.12 9.00 4.63
N VAL A 18 -35.69 9.00 3.43
CA VAL A 18 -35.12 9.64 2.24
C VAL A 18 -36.11 10.69 1.76
N THR A 19 -35.68 11.95 1.73
CA THR A 19 -36.44 13.06 1.15
C THR A 19 -35.77 13.52 -0.13
N SER A 20 -36.46 13.43 -1.28
CA SER A 20 -35.86 13.73 -2.57
C SER A 20 -36.78 14.62 -3.44
N ARG A 21 -36.14 15.59 -4.13
CA ARG A 21 -36.73 16.37 -5.20
C ARG A 21 -35.84 16.28 -6.44
N ALA A 22 -36.38 15.79 -7.54
CA ALA A 22 -35.66 15.66 -8.80
C ALA A 22 -35.44 17.04 -9.46
N TYR A 23 -34.38 17.13 -10.26
CA TYR A 23 -34.13 18.34 -11.06
C TYR A 23 -35.26 18.56 -12.08
N GLY A 24 -35.77 19.77 -12.10
CA GLY A 24 -36.89 20.15 -13.00
C GLY A 24 -38.29 19.81 -12.45
N GLU A 25 -38.41 19.16 -11.30
CA GLU A 25 -39.68 18.84 -10.65
C GLU A 25 -39.95 19.79 -9.48
N GLU A 26 -41.22 20.17 -9.32
CA GLU A 26 -41.66 20.93 -8.14
C GLU A 26 -41.98 20.00 -6.96
N GLN A 27 -42.49 18.81 -7.27
CA GLN A 27 -42.93 17.83 -6.27
C GLN A 27 -41.72 17.11 -5.64
N ALA A 28 -41.75 16.98 -4.32
CA ALA A 28 -40.79 16.17 -3.54
C ALA A 28 -41.50 14.97 -2.88
N TYR A 29 -40.75 13.94 -2.58
CA TYR A 29 -41.25 12.74 -1.94
C TYR A 29 -40.40 12.35 -0.72
N ILE A 30 -41.08 11.81 0.30
CA ILE A 30 -40.45 11.15 1.44
C ILE A 30 -40.68 9.66 1.29
N TRP A 31 -39.58 8.90 1.30
CA TRP A 31 -39.57 7.45 1.45
C TRP A 31 -39.08 7.08 2.86
N GLU A 32 -39.76 6.18 3.53
CA GLU A 32 -39.38 5.71 4.87
C GLU A 32 -39.48 4.18 4.94
N SER A 33 -38.50 3.55 5.59
CA SER A 33 -38.50 2.12 5.88
C SER A 33 -37.73 1.81 7.16
N ALA A 34 -38.15 0.74 7.86
CA ALA A 34 -37.38 0.10 8.94
C ALA A 34 -36.56 -1.12 8.45
N GLY A 35 -36.71 -1.49 7.17
CA GLY A 35 -35.94 -2.60 6.56
C GLY A 35 -36.70 -3.93 6.47
N ASP A 36 -37.68 -4.19 7.32
CA ASP A 36 -38.34 -5.49 7.44
C ASP A 36 -39.68 -5.55 6.71
N ASP A 37 -40.59 -4.62 7.01
CA ASP A 37 -42.01 -4.70 6.62
C ASP A 37 -42.38 -3.83 5.40
N GLY A 38 -41.43 -3.51 4.53
CA GLY A 38 -41.68 -2.69 3.36
C GLY A 38 -41.35 -1.20 3.62
N TYR A 39 -42.05 -0.32 2.88
CA TYR A 39 -41.77 1.12 2.93
C TYR A 39 -43.05 1.93 2.76
N THR A 40 -42.99 3.21 3.11
CA THR A 40 -44.04 4.19 2.79
C THR A 40 -43.47 5.29 1.91
N ILE A 41 -44.29 5.81 1.00
CA ILE A 41 -44.00 7.01 0.21
C ILE A 41 -45.10 8.04 0.46
N LYS A 42 -44.69 9.30 0.68
CA LYS A 42 -45.57 10.44 0.90
C LYS A 42 -45.08 11.65 0.09
N GLU A 43 -45.98 12.44 -0.43
CA GLU A 43 -45.65 13.72 -1.01
C GLU A 43 -45.20 14.71 0.08
N THR A 44 -44.28 15.58 -0.28
CA THR A 44 -43.78 16.64 0.60
C THR A 44 -43.28 17.84 -0.20
N GLN A 45 -42.88 18.89 0.50
CA GLN A 45 -42.18 20.04 -0.07
C GLN A 45 -40.69 19.98 0.29
N LYS A 46 -39.83 20.37 -0.63
CA LYS A 46 -38.42 20.53 -0.43
C LYS A 46 -37.93 21.65 -1.35
N ASP A 47 -37.35 22.69 -0.79
CA ASP A 47 -36.98 23.91 -1.52
C ASP A 47 -35.80 23.67 -2.48
N GLU A 48 -34.88 22.80 -2.11
CA GLU A 48 -33.70 22.50 -2.88
C GLU A 48 -33.83 21.16 -3.63
N VAL A 49 -33.30 21.12 -4.86
CA VAL A 49 -33.12 19.88 -5.62
C VAL A 49 -32.10 18.98 -4.92
N GLY A 50 -32.30 17.68 -5.03
CA GLY A 50 -31.36 16.69 -4.46
C GLY A 50 -32.02 15.80 -3.41
N THR A 51 -31.20 14.98 -2.76
CA THR A 51 -31.66 13.94 -1.84
C THR A 51 -31.06 14.15 -0.47
N LYS A 52 -31.91 14.13 0.58
CA LYS A 52 -31.54 14.10 2.00
C LYS A 52 -31.84 12.72 2.54
N ILE A 53 -30.84 12.07 3.18
CA ILE A 53 -30.97 10.78 3.82
C ILE A 53 -30.76 10.96 5.32
N GLU A 54 -31.72 10.53 6.13
CA GLU A 54 -31.71 10.59 7.60
C GLU A 54 -31.73 9.16 8.14
N LEU A 55 -30.68 8.80 8.88
CA LEU A 55 -30.52 7.50 9.52
C LEU A 55 -30.81 7.62 11.01
N THR A 56 -31.81 6.89 11.52
CA THR A 56 -32.00 6.72 12.96
C THR A 56 -31.18 5.53 13.38
N LEU A 57 -30.04 5.75 14.01
CA LEU A 57 -29.11 4.68 14.40
C LEU A 57 -29.76 3.67 15.34
N LYS A 58 -29.26 2.43 15.30
CA LYS A 58 -29.55 1.41 16.31
C LYS A 58 -29.01 1.84 17.67
N ASP A 59 -29.56 1.27 18.72
CA ASP A 59 -29.05 1.48 20.07
C ASP A 59 -27.74 0.70 20.25
N ASP A 60 -26.80 1.24 21.02
CA ASP A 60 -25.55 0.58 21.35
C ASP A 60 -25.80 -0.76 22.05
N THR A 61 -24.97 -1.73 21.75
CA THR A 61 -24.94 -3.04 22.43
C THR A 61 -23.58 -3.23 23.12
N ASP A 62 -23.42 -4.34 23.81
CA ASP A 62 -22.13 -4.69 24.42
C ASP A 62 -21.02 -4.91 23.36
N ASP A 63 -21.42 -5.42 22.19
CA ASP A 63 -20.49 -5.80 21.10
C ASP A 63 -20.33 -4.69 20.04
N GLU A 64 -21.35 -3.83 19.82
CA GLU A 64 -21.37 -2.83 18.76
C GLU A 64 -21.77 -1.45 19.29
N LYS A 65 -20.98 -0.44 18.95
CA LYS A 65 -21.19 0.97 19.34
C LYS A 65 -21.65 1.81 18.15
N PHE A 66 -22.95 1.78 17.86
CA PHE A 66 -23.51 2.54 16.73
C PHE A 66 -23.42 4.05 16.93
N SER A 67 -23.40 4.53 18.19
CA SER A 67 -23.22 5.95 18.52
C SER A 67 -21.88 6.53 18.02
N GLU A 68 -20.87 5.69 17.76
CA GLU A 68 -19.60 6.16 17.17
C GLU A 68 -19.76 6.84 15.81
N TYR A 69 -20.81 6.51 15.06
CA TYR A 69 -21.12 7.13 13.78
C TYR A 69 -21.76 8.54 13.90
N LEU A 70 -21.92 9.06 15.11
CA LEU A 70 -22.26 10.47 15.37
C LEU A 70 -21.01 11.32 15.65
N ASP A 71 -19.85 10.68 15.81
CA ASP A 71 -18.59 11.38 16.02
C ASP A 71 -17.99 11.86 14.68
N GLU A 72 -17.69 13.16 14.60
CA GLU A 72 -17.18 13.79 13.38
C GLU A 72 -15.80 13.26 12.97
N TYR A 73 -14.94 12.99 13.93
CA TYR A 73 -13.59 12.46 13.66
C TYR A 73 -13.66 11.03 13.17
N ARG A 74 -14.59 10.23 13.72
CA ARG A 74 -14.84 8.86 13.26
C ARG A 74 -15.31 8.84 11.80
N ILE A 75 -16.29 9.68 11.44
CA ILE A 75 -16.78 9.80 10.07
C ILE A 75 -15.68 10.28 9.12
N SER A 76 -14.94 11.32 9.53
CA SER A 76 -13.80 11.83 8.75
C SER A 76 -12.77 10.72 8.47
N ALA A 77 -12.40 9.93 9.48
CA ALA A 77 -11.47 8.81 9.33
C ALA A 77 -12.00 7.74 8.36
N LEU A 78 -13.30 7.40 8.42
CA LEU A 78 -13.94 6.46 7.48
C LEU A 78 -13.93 6.99 6.05
N VAL A 79 -14.24 8.28 5.85
CA VAL A 79 -14.19 8.91 4.52
C VAL A 79 -12.76 8.87 3.97
N LYS A 80 -11.77 9.26 4.78
CA LYS A 80 -10.34 9.19 4.42
C LYS A 80 -9.91 7.77 4.06
N LYS A 81 -10.35 6.79 4.82
CA LYS A 81 -9.95 5.39 4.60
C LYS A 81 -10.54 4.82 3.31
N TYR A 82 -11.84 4.97 3.08
CA TYR A 82 -12.56 4.23 2.03
C TYR A 82 -12.99 5.07 0.84
N SER A 83 -13.15 6.38 1.00
CA SER A 83 -13.78 7.28 0.03
C SER A 83 -12.91 8.49 -0.33
N ASP A 84 -11.64 8.52 0.08
CA ASP A 84 -10.75 9.65 -0.11
C ASP A 84 -10.64 10.09 -1.59
N TYR A 85 -10.71 9.15 -2.49
CA TYR A 85 -10.50 9.40 -3.92
C TYR A 85 -11.79 9.39 -4.75
N ILE A 86 -12.95 9.44 -4.12
CA ILE A 86 -14.21 9.67 -4.83
C ILE A 86 -14.13 11.06 -5.49
N ARG A 87 -14.44 11.14 -6.78
CA ARG A 87 -14.27 12.36 -7.61
C ARG A 87 -15.15 13.55 -7.22
N TYR A 88 -16.12 13.34 -6.36
CA TYR A 88 -16.98 14.40 -5.82
C TYR A 88 -16.55 14.78 -4.42
N PRO A 89 -16.57 16.09 -4.05
CA PRO A 89 -16.23 16.52 -2.71
C PRO A 89 -17.27 16.01 -1.72
N ILE A 90 -16.78 15.49 -0.60
CA ILE A 90 -17.59 15.09 0.55
C ILE A 90 -17.39 16.17 1.62
N TYR A 91 -18.45 16.93 1.88
CA TYR A 91 -18.44 18.00 2.87
C TYR A 91 -18.96 17.49 4.21
N MET A 92 -18.40 18.06 5.28
CA MET A 92 -18.88 17.89 6.63
C MET A 92 -18.61 19.17 7.43
N VAL A 93 -19.59 19.58 8.24
CA VAL A 93 -19.41 20.67 9.20
C VAL A 93 -18.52 20.16 10.32
N MET A 94 -17.35 20.76 10.49
CA MET A 94 -16.39 20.38 11.53
C MET A 94 -16.02 21.57 12.40
N GLU A 95 -15.75 21.30 13.67
CA GLU A 95 -15.21 22.29 14.59
C GLU A 95 -13.74 22.59 14.24
N LYS A 96 -13.44 23.84 13.94
CA LYS A 96 -12.07 24.32 13.77
C LYS A 96 -11.72 25.37 14.80
N THR A 97 -10.50 25.31 15.28
CA THR A 97 -9.93 26.35 16.12
C THR A 97 -9.23 27.37 15.23
N VAL A 98 -9.73 28.60 15.19
CA VAL A 98 -9.15 29.72 14.43
C VAL A 98 -8.66 30.78 15.38
N GLU A 99 -7.73 31.62 14.93
CA GLU A 99 -7.30 32.79 15.70
C GLU A 99 -8.47 33.78 15.82
N ALA A 100 -8.75 34.22 17.05
CA ALA A 100 -9.85 35.15 17.33
C ALA A 100 -9.64 36.45 16.57
N SER A 101 -10.73 37.06 16.09
CA SER A 101 -10.71 38.31 15.30
C SER A 101 -10.10 39.50 16.02
N ASP A 102 -9.99 39.44 17.35
CA ASP A 102 -9.35 40.45 18.17
C ASP A 102 -7.85 40.21 18.42
N GLY A 103 -7.27 39.15 17.84
CA GLY A 103 -5.87 38.75 18.00
C GLY A 103 -5.48 38.27 19.41
N LYS A 104 -6.46 38.01 20.30
CA LYS A 104 -6.23 37.63 21.69
C LYS A 104 -6.74 36.24 22.04
N GLY A 105 -6.26 35.24 21.28
CA GLY A 105 -6.58 33.84 21.57
C GLY A 105 -7.14 33.09 20.38
N TYR A 106 -7.79 31.98 20.67
CA TYR A 106 -8.37 31.09 19.66
C TYR A 106 -9.86 30.94 19.93
N GLU A 107 -10.66 30.94 18.88
CA GLU A 107 -12.09 30.65 18.94
C GLU A 107 -12.43 29.39 18.11
N LYS A 108 -13.48 28.70 18.52
CA LYS A 108 -14.01 27.53 17.83
C LYS A 108 -15.11 27.96 16.89
N VAL A 109 -14.93 27.68 15.61
CA VAL A 109 -15.91 27.94 14.56
C VAL A 109 -16.32 26.63 13.86
N MET A 110 -17.58 26.56 13.49
CA MET A 110 -18.09 25.44 12.68
C MET A 110 -17.95 25.85 11.22
N GLU A 111 -17.20 25.02 10.44
CA GLU A 111 -16.92 25.30 9.05
C GLU A 111 -17.15 24.07 8.18
N ASP A 112 -17.76 24.25 7.00
CA ASP A 112 -17.86 23.23 5.98
C ASP A 112 -16.47 22.84 5.48
N THR A 113 -16.07 21.62 5.79
CA THR A 113 -14.75 21.07 5.43
C THR A 113 -14.88 19.95 4.41
N VAL A 114 -14.09 20.00 3.36
CA VAL A 114 -13.98 18.88 2.41
C VAL A 114 -13.12 17.79 3.04
N LEU A 115 -13.71 16.61 3.20
CA LEU A 115 -13.05 15.48 3.87
C LEU A 115 -12.14 14.68 2.97
N ASN A 116 -12.42 14.60 1.66
CA ASN A 116 -11.73 13.73 0.72
C ASN A 116 -10.82 14.49 -0.23
N SER A 117 -9.77 13.81 -0.71
CA SER A 117 -8.75 14.39 -1.60
C SER A 117 -9.16 14.40 -3.08
N MET A 118 -10.12 13.60 -3.49
CA MET A 118 -10.69 13.45 -4.84
C MET A 118 -9.71 12.98 -5.93
N VAL A 119 -8.47 13.40 -5.91
CA VAL A 119 -7.48 13.11 -6.95
C VAL A 119 -6.43 12.13 -6.43
N PRO A 120 -6.45 10.87 -6.87
CA PRO A 120 -5.45 9.89 -6.46
C PRO A 120 -4.09 10.19 -7.10
N LEU A 121 -3.04 10.18 -6.27
CA LEU A 121 -1.67 10.46 -6.71
C LEU A 121 -1.22 9.52 -7.83
N TRP A 122 -1.59 8.24 -7.77
CA TRP A 122 -1.22 7.22 -8.76
C TRP A 122 -1.88 7.36 -10.13
N ARG A 123 -2.85 8.26 -10.29
CA ARG A 123 -3.46 8.61 -11.59
C ARG A 123 -2.81 9.81 -12.25
N ARG A 124 -2.10 10.62 -11.46
CA ARG A 124 -1.39 11.79 -11.99
C ARG A 124 -0.23 11.36 -12.86
N ASN A 125 0.18 12.22 -13.78
CA ASN A 125 1.38 11.96 -14.57
C ASN A 125 2.61 12.03 -13.67
N LYS A 126 3.52 11.05 -13.79
CA LYS A 126 4.75 10.99 -13.00
C LYS A 126 5.58 12.28 -13.06
N LYS A 127 5.55 12.99 -14.19
CA LYS A 127 6.29 14.24 -14.38
C LYS A 127 5.75 15.42 -13.58
N ASP A 128 4.48 15.33 -13.18
CA ASP A 128 3.76 16.39 -12.48
C ASP A 128 3.71 16.14 -10.96
N ILE A 129 4.39 15.12 -10.48
CA ILE A 129 4.45 14.76 -9.05
C ILE A 129 5.86 15.03 -8.55
N THR A 130 5.96 15.86 -7.52
CA THR A 130 7.23 16.17 -6.86
C THR A 130 7.65 15.07 -5.89
N GLU A 131 8.94 15.02 -5.56
CA GLU A 131 9.46 14.09 -4.55
C GLU A 131 8.82 14.32 -3.18
N GLU A 132 8.57 15.58 -2.81
CA GLU A 132 7.89 15.93 -1.56
C GLU A 132 6.45 15.41 -1.52
N GLU A 133 5.72 15.45 -2.62
CA GLU A 133 4.36 14.88 -2.71
C GLU A 133 4.39 13.35 -2.53
N TYR A 134 5.38 12.64 -3.11
CA TYR A 134 5.56 11.21 -2.86
C TYR A 134 5.87 10.91 -1.40
N ASN A 135 6.78 11.68 -0.79
CA ASN A 135 7.20 11.49 0.60
C ASN A 135 6.05 11.81 1.57
N THR A 136 5.30 12.87 1.32
CA THR A 136 4.11 13.24 2.10
C THR A 136 3.05 12.16 2.01
N PHE A 137 2.75 11.69 0.79
CA PHE A 137 1.79 10.59 0.59
C PHE A 137 2.22 9.32 1.33
N TYR A 138 3.51 8.96 1.26
CA TYR A 138 4.05 7.79 1.95
C TYR A 138 3.87 7.90 3.46
N ARG A 139 4.29 9.02 4.04
CA ARG A 139 4.19 9.28 5.47
C ARG A 139 2.74 9.23 5.97
N ASP A 140 1.85 9.93 5.27
CA ASP A 140 0.45 10.08 5.69
C ASP A 140 -0.34 8.78 5.49
N LYS A 141 0.02 7.98 4.47
CA LYS A 141 -0.71 6.75 4.11
C LYS A 141 -0.23 5.52 4.86
N PHE A 142 1.06 5.43 5.15
CA PHE A 142 1.67 4.26 5.77
C PHE A 142 2.21 4.51 7.17
N PHE A 143 2.03 5.74 7.70
CA PHE A 143 2.45 6.15 9.05
C PHE A 143 3.94 5.91 9.31
N ASP A 144 4.76 5.99 8.28
CA ASP A 144 6.21 5.91 8.37
C ASP A 144 6.81 7.31 8.22
N TYR A 145 7.43 7.81 9.29
CA TYR A 145 8.02 9.15 9.33
C TYR A 145 9.38 9.25 8.63
N ASN A 146 9.97 8.11 8.25
CA ASN A 146 11.16 8.12 7.41
C ASN A 146 10.76 8.35 5.95
N GLU A 147 11.63 8.97 5.19
CA GLU A 147 11.47 9.00 3.74
C GLU A 147 11.66 7.59 3.16
N PRO A 148 10.91 7.22 2.12
CA PRO A 148 11.12 5.95 1.45
C PRO A 148 12.50 5.93 0.78
N LEU A 149 13.13 4.77 0.75
CA LEU A 149 14.40 4.60 0.06
C LEU A 149 14.22 4.77 -1.46
N HIS A 150 13.17 4.22 -2.03
CA HIS A 150 12.92 4.27 -3.46
C HIS A 150 11.41 4.28 -3.77
N VAL A 151 11.03 5.01 -4.83
CA VAL A 151 9.64 5.11 -5.29
C VAL A 151 9.52 4.54 -6.69
N ILE A 152 8.57 3.63 -6.88
CA ILE A 152 8.29 2.98 -8.16
C ILE A 152 6.89 3.40 -8.62
N ASN A 153 6.83 4.18 -9.67
CA ASN A 153 5.56 4.54 -10.29
C ASN A 153 5.30 3.62 -11.50
N VAL A 154 4.13 3.01 -11.54
CA VAL A 154 3.72 2.09 -12.61
C VAL A 154 2.42 2.57 -13.22
N LYS A 155 2.40 2.67 -14.52
CA LYS A 155 1.19 2.85 -15.32
C LYS A 155 1.23 1.83 -16.45
N THR A 156 0.26 0.95 -16.49
CA THR A 156 0.19 -0.14 -17.48
C THR A 156 -1.17 -0.07 -18.17
N GLU A 157 -1.11 -0.08 -19.48
CA GLU A 157 -2.27 -0.20 -20.37
C GLU A 157 -2.06 -1.46 -21.23
N GLY A 158 -3.00 -2.41 -21.21
CA GLY A 158 -2.87 -3.68 -21.92
C GLY A 158 -3.99 -4.66 -21.61
N LEU A 159 -3.68 -5.95 -21.50
CA LEU A 159 -4.63 -7.01 -21.15
C LEU A 159 -5.36 -6.74 -19.81
N VAL A 160 -4.66 -6.14 -18.86
CA VAL A 160 -5.18 -5.59 -17.62
C VAL A 160 -4.54 -4.23 -17.43
N SER A 161 -5.38 -3.21 -17.28
CA SER A 161 -4.93 -1.84 -17.04
C SER A 161 -4.88 -1.57 -15.55
N TYR A 162 -3.75 -1.03 -15.07
CA TYR A 162 -3.62 -0.64 -13.67
C TYR A 162 -2.61 0.49 -13.49
N ASN A 163 -2.81 1.24 -12.41
CA ASN A 163 -1.86 2.23 -11.91
C ASN A 163 -1.36 1.80 -10.53
N ALA A 164 -0.08 2.05 -10.23
CA ALA A 164 0.45 1.79 -8.90
C ALA A 164 1.54 2.79 -8.53
N ILE A 165 1.62 3.10 -7.25
CA ILE A 165 2.78 3.71 -6.62
C ILE A 165 3.26 2.76 -5.54
N LEU A 166 4.50 2.29 -5.67
CA LEU A 166 5.13 1.39 -4.72
C LEU A 166 6.31 2.11 -4.06
N TYR A 167 6.51 1.81 -2.81
CA TYR A 167 7.56 2.36 -1.97
C TYR A 167 8.41 1.24 -1.39
N ILE A 168 9.71 1.40 -1.48
CA ILE A 168 10.67 0.59 -0.73
C ILE A 168 11.03 1.40 0.52
N PRO A 169 10.68 0.94 1.73
CA PRO A 169 11.05 1.62 2.97
C PRO A 169 12.57 1.70 3.13
N LYS A 170 13.04 2.70 3.87
CA LYS A 170 14.46 2.80 4.22
C LYS A 170 14.90 1.75 5.24
N LYS A 171 13.97 1.37 6.15
CA LYS A 171 14.18 0.37 7.19
C LYS A 171 12.94 -0.50 7.33
N PRO A 172 13.09 -1.77 7.72
CA PRO A 172 11.95 -2.60 8.05
C PRO A 172 11.20 -2.02 9.27
N PRO A 173 9.86 -2.10 9.30
CA PRO A 173 9.09 -1.85 10.51
C PRO A 173 9.54 -2.78 11.63
N TYR A 174 9.34 -2.35 12.89
CA TYR A 174 9.81 -3.14 14.05
C TYR A 174 9.16 -4.53 14.13
N ASP A 175 7.93 -4.67 13.63
CA ASP A 175 7.14 -5.89 13.62
C ASP A 175 7.32 -6.73 12.35
N PHE A 176 8.18 -6.31 11.43
CA PHE A 176 8.31 -6.90 10.08
C PHE A 176 8.54 -8.42 10.09
N TYR A 177 9.27 -8.92 11.07
CA TYR A 177 9.57 -10.36 11.22
C TYR A 177 8.64 -11.07 12.20
N THR A 178 7.55 -10.43 12.64
CA THR A 178 6.55 -11.02 13.54
C THR A 178 5.34 -11.58 12.77
N LYS A 179 4.51 -12.36 13.44
CA LYS A 179 3.26 -12.88 12.85
C LYS A 179 2.16 -11.83 12.74
N GLU A 180 2.28 -10.75 13.48
CA GLU A 180 1.35 -9.63 13.48
C GLU A 180 1.52 -8.72 12.27
N TYR A 181 2.68 -8.77 11.62
CA TYR A 181 2.95 -7.98 10.43
C TYR A 181 2.03 -8.33 9.28
N LYS A 182 1.24 -7.36 8.85
CA LYS A 182 0.34 -7.48 7.70
C LYS A 182 1.03 -7.00 6.43
N ARG A 183 1.51 -7.94 5.65
CA ARG A 183 2.07 -7.67 4.33
C ARG A 183 0.96 -7.39 3.32
N GLY A 184 1.30 -6.77 2.21
CA GLY A 184 0.40 -6.56 1.07
C GLY A 184 0.30 -5.10 0.65
N LEU A 185 -0.32 -4.89 -0.49
CA LEU A 185 -0.56 -3.58 -1.06
C LEU A 185 -2.02 -3.18 -0.86
N GLN A 186 -2.27 -1.88 -0.75
CA GLN A 186 -3.62 -1.36 -0.77
C GLN A 186 -4.19 -1.50 -2.18
N LEU A 187 -5.34 -2.17 -2.30
CA LEU A 187 -6.01 -2.39 -3.57
C LEU A 187 -7.23 -1.49 -3.71
N TYR A 188 -7.27 -0.76 -4.80
CA TYR A 188 -8.37 0.10 -5.18
C TYR A 188 -9.03 -0.36 -6.47
N SER A 189 -10.32 -0.15 -6.59
CA SER A 189 -11.07 -0.25 -7.83
C SER A 189 -12.05 0.92 -7.94
N ASN A 190 -12.00 1.63 -9.08
CA ASN A 190 -12.86 2.79 -9.32
C ASN A 190 -12.83 3.82 -8.17
N ASN A 191 -11.64 4.17 -7.68
CA ASN A 191 -11.38 5.12 -6.59
C ASN A 191 -11.87 4.68 -5.20
N VAL A 192 -12.31 3.45 -5.03
CA VAL A 192 -12.74 2.90 -3.74
C VAL A 192 -11.75 1.87 -3.27
N MET A 193 -11.34 1.93 -2.00
CA MET A 193 -10.48 0.91 -1.40
C MET A 193 -11.26 -0.40 -1.26
N ILE A 194 -10.70 -1.47 -1.81
CA ILE A 194 -11.25 -2.83 -1.76
C ILE A 194 -10.57 -3.64 -0.65
N MET A 195 -9.25 -3.55 -0.57
CA MET A 195 -8.46 -4.26 0.44
C MET A 195 -7.33 -3.35 0.93
N GLU A 196 -7.13 -3.33 2.24
CA GLU A 196 -6.04 -2.58 2.87
C GLU A 196 -4.69 -3.31 2.73
N ASN A 197 -4.72 -4.63 2.77
CA ASN A 197 -3.54 -5.48 2.65
C ASN A 197 -3.86 -6.66 1.71
N CYS A 198 -3.68 -6.45 0.42
CA CYS A 198 -3.83 -7.50 -0.58
C CYS A 198 -2.52 -8.27 -0.71
N GLU A 199 -2.43 -9.41 -0.01
CA GLU A 199 -1.23 -10.24 0.03
C GLU A 199 -0.93 -10.92 -1.30
N ASP A 200 -1.96 -11.19 -2.11
CA ASP A 200 -1.84 -11.87 -3.40
C ASP A 200 -1.10 -11.04 -4.46
N LEU A 201 -0.93 -9.74 -4.24
CA LEU A 201 -0.22 -8.85 -5.17
C LEU A 201 1.30 -8.99 -5.12
N LEU A 202 1.85 -9.46 -4.00
CA LEU A 202 3.29 -9.58 -3.82
C LEU A 202 3.67 -10.91 -3.18
N PRO A 203 4.75 -11.55 -3.67
CA PRO A 203 5.32 -12.70 -2.98
C PRO A 203 5.93 -12.27 -1.63
N SER A 204 6.09 -13.24 -0.73
CA SER A 204 6.62 -13.06 0.63
C SER A 204 7.92 -12.26 0.67
N TYR A 205 8.84 -12.55 -0.24
CA TYR A 205 10.15 -11.92 -0.32
C TYR A 205 10.15 -10.45 -0.78
N PHE A 206 9.03 -9.96 -1.27
CA PHE A 206 8.77 -8.53 -1.51
C PHE A 206 7.75 -7.94 -0.52
N GLY A 207 7.48 -8.64 0.56
CA GLY A 207 6.53 -8.21 1.59
C GLY A 207 6.88 -6.89 2.31
N PHE A 208 8.11 -6.40 2.14
CA PHE A 208 8.53 -5.09 2.64
C PHE A 208 8.01 -3.92 1.80
N VAL A 209 7.59 -4.17 0.55
CA VAL A 209 7.08 -3.11 -0.33
C VAL A 209 5.73 -2.62 0.17
N LYS A 210 5.61 -1.32 0.36
CA LYS A 210 4.35 -0.63 0.63
C LYS A 210 3.83 0.00 -0.66
N GLY A 211 2.54 0.24 -0.73
CA GLY A 211 2.03 0.94 -1.91
C GLY A 211 0.55 0.76 -2.16
N VAL A 212 0.13 1.36 -3.24
CA VAL A 212 -1.25 1.37 -3.72
C VAL A 212 -1.28 0.85 -5.14
N VAL A 213 -2.26 -0.01 -5.43
CA VAL A 213 -2.57 -0.50 -6.77
C VAL A 213 -4.04 -0.22 -7.06
N GLU A 214 -4.32 0.32 -8.21
CA GLU A 214 -5.68 0.53 -8.69
C GLU A 214 -5.89 -0.07 -10.06
N SER A 215 -6.98 -0.85 -10.19
CA SER A 215 -7.46 -1.33 -11.49
C SER A 215 -8.99 -1.30 -11.54
N SER A 216 -9.53 -0.86 -12.67
CA SER A 216 -10.97 -0.95 -12.97
C SER A 216 -11.37 -2.33 -13.51
N ASP A 217 -10.40 -3.15 -13.91
CA ASP A 217 -10.62 -4.41 -14.62
C ASP A 217 -10.84 -5.59 -13.68
N LEU A 218 -10.75 -5.36 -12.36
CA LEU A 218 -10.93 -6.39 -11.35
C LEU A 218 -12.39 -6.85 -11.25
N SER A 219 -12.60 -8.15 -11.21
CA SER A 219 -13.91 -8.75 -10.99
C SER A 219 -14.27 -8.71 -9.51
N LEU A 220 -15.25 -7.89 -9.14
CA LEU A 220 -15.75 -7.76 -7.78
C LEU A 220 -17.13 -8.39 -7.67
N ASN A 221 -17.43 -9.02 -6.52
CA ASN A 221 -18.78 -9.44 -6.16
C ASN A 221 -19.63 -8.23 -5.69
N ILE A 222 -20.88 -8.51 -5.29
CA ILE A 222 -21.81 -7.50 -4.79
C ILE A 222 -21.29 -6.78 -3.55
N SER A 223 -20.61 -7.49 -2.65
CA SER A 223 -19.99 -6.94 -1.43
C SER A 223 -18.69 -6.18 -1.70
N ARG A 224 -18.27 -6.06 -2.97
CA ARG A 224 -16.98 -5.50 -3.40
C ARG A 224 -15.77 -6.32 -2.91
N GLU A 225 -15.99 -7.53 -2.47
CA GLU A 225 -14.90 -8.48 -2.22
C GLU A 225 -14.42 -9.05 -3.55
N MET A 226 -13.15 -9.36 -3.63
CA MET A 226 -12.60 -10.01 -4.81
C MET A 226 -13.07 -11.45 -4.90
N LEU A 227 -13.38 -11.86 -6.13
CA LEU A 227 -13.62 -13.27 -6.40
C LEU A 227 -12.32 -14.05 -6.16
N GLN A 228 -12.41 -15.16 -5.42
CA GLN A 228 -11.26 -16.04 -5.19
C GLN A 228 -10.64 -16.45 -6.54
N HIS A 229 -9.31 -16.35 -6.63
CA HIS A 229 -8.53 -16.67 -7.83
C HIS A 229 -8.79 -15.75 -9.05
N ASP A 230 -9.02 -14.46 -8.83
CA ASP A 230 -9.13 -13.49 -9.92
C ASP A 230 -7.90 -13.57 -10.85
N ARG A 231 -8.16 -13.82 -12.15
CA ARG A 231 -7.13 -13.94 -13.16
C ARG A 231 -6.41 -12.61 -13.40
N GLN A 232 -7.12 -11.51 -13.34
CA GLN A 232 -6.60 -10.16 -13.52
C GLN A 232 -5.62 -9.81 -12.40
N LEU A 233 -5.95 -10.18 -11.16
CA LEU A 233 -5.06 -9.98 -10.00
C LEU A 233 -3.71 -10.71 -10.19
N LYS A 234 -3.74 -11.96 -10.67
CA LYS A 234 -2.51 -12.73 -10.95
C LYS A 234 -1.65 -12.07 -12.04
N VAL A 235 -2.28 -11.50 -13.07
CA VAL A 235 -1.57 -10.76 -14.12
C VAL A 235 -0.90 -9.51 -13.53
N ILE A 236 -1.61 -8.74 -12.70
CA ILE A 236 -1.06 -7.57 -12.01
C ILE A 236 0.10 -7.98 -11.11
N ALA A 237 -0.08 -9.00 -10.26
CA ALA A 237 0.95 -9.50 -9.35
C ALA A 237 2.25 -9.90 -10.09
N ASN A 238 2.14 -10.63 -11.20
CA ASN A 238 3.29 -11.01 -12.00
C ASN A 238 3.98 -9.81 -12.66
N SER A 239 3.22 -8.81 -13.07
CA SER A 239 3.75 -7.56 -13.62
C SER A 239 4.49 -6.75 -12.55
N LEU A 240 3.89 -6.58 -11.37
CA LEU A 240 4.50 -5.89 -10.23
C LEU A 240 5.78 -6.58 -9.75
N LYS A 241 5.75 -7.91 -9.62
CA LYS A 241 6.91 -8.73 -9.26
C LYS A 241 8.12 -8.44 -10.18
N LYS A 242 7.91 -8.49 -11.49
CA LYS A 242 8.95 -8.20 -12.49
C LYS A 242 9.41 -6.75 -12.44
N LYS A 243 8.48 -5.81 -12.23
CA LYS A 243 8.79 -4.39 -12.15
C LYS A 243 9.66 -4.08 -10.93
N ILE A 244 9.33 -4.62 -9.76
CA ILE A 244 10.13 -4.45 -8.54
C ILE A 244 11.54 -5.00 -8.75
N GLN A 245 11.69 -6.21 -9.28
CA GLN A 245 13.00 -6.79 -9.59
C GLN A 245 13.81 -5.88 -10.53
N SER A 246 13.20 -5.43 -11.62
CA SER A 246 13.86 -4.54 -12.59
C SER A 246 14.31 -3.21 -11.98
N GLU A 247 13.50 -2.62 -11.11
CA GLU A 247 13.86 -1.38 -10.42
C GLU A 247 14.98 -1.58 -9.39
N LEU A 248 14.98 -2.72 -8.68
CA LEU A 248 16.06 -3.07 -7.75
C LEU A 248 17.38 -3.33 -8.49
N LEU A 249 17.35 -4.04 -9.62
CA LEU A 249 18.53 -4.24 -10.47
C LEU A 249 19.05 -2.92 -11.06
N LYS A 250 18.12 -2.03 -11.43
CA LYS A 250 18.49 -0.69 -11.89
C LYS A 250 19.14 0.11 -10.76
N LEU A 251 18.55 0.10 -9.56
CA LEU A 251 19.13 0.76 -8.39
C LEU A 251 20.53 0.22 -8.07
N GLN A 252 20.72 -1.12 -8.14
CA GLN A 252 22.00 -1.78 -7.92
C GLN A 252 23.09 -1.28 -8.88
N LYS A 253 22.70 -0.97 -10.13
CA LYS A 253 23.61 -0.50 -11.16
C LYS A 253 23.87 1.01 -11.09
N ASP A 254 22.81 1.81 -10.89
CA ASP A 254 22.84 3.26 -11.04
C ASP A 254 23.21 3.98 -9.72
N ASP A 255 22.89 3.37 -8.56
CA ASP A 255 23.16 3.91 -7.23
C ASP A 255 23.48 2.76 -6.25
N ARG A 256 24.71 2.30 -6.30
CA ARG A 256 25.18 1.14 -5.53
C ARG A 256 25.08 1.37 -4.02
N GLU A 257 25.41 2.54 -3.55
CA GLU A 257 25.36 2.88 -2.12
C GLU A 257 23.94 2.76 -1.57
N LYS A 258 22.97 3.30 -2.31
CA LYS A 258 21.56 3.20 -1.97
C LYS A 258 21.05 1.76 -2.04
N TYR A 259 21.55 0.97 -2.99
CA TYR A 259 21.23 -0.45 -3.07
C TYR A 259 21.80 -1.26 -1.91
N GLU A 260 23.00 -0.94 -1.44
CA GLU A 260 23.60 -1.59 -0.26
C GLU A 260 22.81 -1.29 1.01
N GLN A 261 22.30 -0.06 1.19
CA GLN A 261 21.36 0.29 2.27
C GLN A 261 20.06 -0.54 2.20
N PHE A 262 19.52 -0.72 0.98
CA PHE A 262 18.40 -1.63 0.76
C PHE A 262 18.73 -3.05 1.17
N PHE A 263 19.86 -3.56 0.72
CA PHE A 263 20.27 -4.94 0.95
C PHE A 263 20.59 -5.22 2.42
N GLU A 264 21.16 -4.25 3.15
CA GLU A 264 21.35 -4.32 4.60
C GLU A 264 20.01 -4.49 5.33
N SER A 265 18.96 -3.78 4.88
CA SER A 265 17.63 -3.81 5.51
C SER A 265 16.81 -5.04 5.14
N PHE A 266 16.88 -5.51 3.89
CA PHE A 266 15.96 -6.52 3.33
C PHE A 266 16.66 -7.70 2.65
N GLY A 267 17.96 -7.76 2.64
CA GLY A 267 18.75 -8.82 2.00
C GLY A 267 18.41 -10.22 2.51
N ALA A 268 18.21 -10.35 3.82
CA ALA A 268 17.80 -11.62 4.43
C ALA A 268 16.46 -12.11 3.87
N THR A 269 15.49 -11.21 3.65
CA THR A 269 14.20 -11.54 3.07
C THR A 269 14.33 -12.01 1.61
N ILE A 270 15.20 -11.37 0.82
CA ILE A 270 15.50 -11.80 -0.56
C ILE A 270 16.17 -13.18 -0.58
N LYS A 271 17.14 -13.42 0.30
CA LYS A 271 17.81 -14.72 0.44
C LYS A 271 16.83 -15.81 0.86
N TYR A 272 15.95 -15.53 1.83
CA TYR A 272 14.90 -16.45 2.23
C TYR A 272 13.97 -16.79 1.05
N GLY A 273 13.59 -15.81 0.23
CA GLY A 273 12.80 -16.02 -0.98
C GLY A 273 13.44 -16.96 -1.99
N MET A 274 14.78 -17.01 -2.05
CA MET A 274 15.49 -17.99 -2.89
C MET A 274 15.35 -19.42 -2.37
N TYR A 275 15.28 -19.59 -1.06
CA TYR A 275 15.11 -20.89 -0.41
C TYR A 275 13.65 -21.36 -0.43
N GLU A 276 12.70 -20.44 -0.35
CA GLU A 276 11.25 -20.70 -0.33
C GLU A 276 10.84 -21.52 -1.57
N GLY A 277 9.91 -22.46 -1.38
CA GLY A 277 9.43 -23.31 -2.48
C GLY A 277 10.50 -24.22 -3.10
N TYR A 278 11.43 -24.69 -2.27
CA TYR A 278 12.54 -25.55 -2.72
C TYR A 278 13.40 -24.93 -3.82
N GLY A 279 13.62 -23.63 -3.75
CA GLY A 279 14.46 -22.91 -4.70
C GLY A 279 13.77 -22.45 -5.98
N ALA A 280 12.45 -22.49 -6.05
CA ALA A 280 11.68 -22.11 -7.24
C ALA A 280 11.94 -20.66 -7.71
N ASN A 281 12.32 -19.77 -6.78
CA ASN A 281 12.60 -18.37 -7.09
C ASN A 281 14.10 -18.05 -7.26
N LYS A 282 14.99 -19.05 -7.19
CA LYS A 282 16.44 -18.84 -7.21
C LYS A 282 16.89 -18.04 -8.43
N ASP A 283 16.49 -18.46 -9.63
CA ASP A 283 16.92 -17.78 -10.86
C ASP A 283 16.36 -16.36 -11.00
N PHE A 284 15.22 -16.10 -10.38
CA PHE A 284 14.61 -14.78 -10.36
C PHE A 284 15.30 -13.82 -9.39
N LEU A 285 15.81 -14.31 -8.26
CA LEU A 285 16.34 -13.50 -7.18
C LEU A 285 17.86 -13.44 -7.10
N LYS A 286 18.59 -14.38 -7.70
CA LYS A 286 20.06 -14.52 -7.55
C LYS A 286 20.86 -13.24 -7.84
N ASP A 287 20.42 -12.47 -8.83
CA ASP A 287 21.12 -11.25 -9.25
C ASP A 287 20.85 -10.05 -8.33
N LEU A 288 19.88 -10.19 -7.41
CA LEU A 288 19.59 -9.18 -6.35
C LEU A 288 20.43 -9.40 -5.09
N VAL A 289 21.16 -10.50 -4.98
CA VAL A 289 21.89 -10.83 -3.75
C VAL A 289 23.30 -10.30 -3.81
N LEU A 290 23.71 -9.68 -2.71
CA LEU A 290 25.10 -9.25 -2.49
C LEU A 290 25.79 -10.17 -1.48
N TYR A 291 27.08 -10.33 -1.66
CA TYR A 291 27.97 -11.07 -0.77
C TYR A 291 29.19 -10.21 -0.48
N TYR A 292 29.72 -10.30 0.73
CA TYR A 292 30.95 -9.59 1.05
C TYR A 292 32.16 -10.30 0.45
N SER A 293 32.95 -9.57 -0.34
CA SER A 293 34.22 -10.03 -0.90
C SER A 293 35.37 -9.69 0.04
N ASP A 294 36.14 -10.68 0.43
CA ASP A 294 37.33 -10.50 1.25
C ASP A 294 38.41 -9.67 0.52
N LYS A 295 38.68 -9.99 -0.72
CA LYS A 295 39.73 -9.35 -1.52
C LYS A 295 39.38 -7.90 -1.91
N GLN A 296 38.11 -7.63 -2.21
CA GLN A 296 37.66 -6.30 -2.62
C GLN A 296 37.21 -5.42 -1.46
N ASP A 297 37.10 -5.98 -0.26
CA ASP A 297 36.62 -5.33 0.99
C ASP A 297 35.31 -4.57 0.81
N LYS A 298 34.34 -5.18 0.08
CA LYS A 298 33.02 -4.61 -0.22
C LYS A 298 31.98 -5.67 -0.56
N MET A 299 30.72 -5.25 -0.57
CA MET A 299 29.62 -6.08 -1.06
C MET A 299 29.67 -6.19 -2.59
N ILE A 300 29.57 -7.42 -3.14
CA ILE A 300 29.56 -7.69 -4.58
C ILE A 300 28.49 -8.72 -4.95
N THR A 301 28.09 -8.72 -6.21
CA THR A 301 27.26 -9.78 -6.80
C THR A 301 28.11 -10.98 -7.18
N LEU A 302 27.48 -12.15 -7.40
CA LEU A 302 28.17 -13.32 -7.99
C LEU A 302 28.72 -13.02 -9.38
N LYS A 303 28.05 -12.16 -10.15
CA LYS A 303 28.53 -11.76 -11.46
C LYS A 303 29.83 -10.95 -11.37
N GLU A 304 29.87 -9.95 -10.48
CA GLU A 304 31.09 -9.16 -10.21
C GLU A 304 32.22 -10.05 -9.70
N TYR A 305 31.94 -11.06 -8.87
CA TYR A 305 32.94 -12.04 -8.45
C TYR A 305 33.52 -12.80 -9.65
N VAL A 306 32.68 -13.34 -10.52
CA VAL A 306 33.11 -14.10 -11.69
C VAL A 306 33.91 -13.23 -12.68
N GLU A 307 33.51 -11.98 -12.88
CA GLU A 307 34.23 -11.02 -13.73
C GLU A 307 35.62 -10.65 -13.16
N ALA A 308 35.80 -10.74 -11.85
CA ALA A 308 37.07 -10.46 -11.15
C ALA A 308 37.94 -11.72 -10.95
N MET A 309 37.50 -12.90 -11.38
CA MET A 309 38.29 -14.15 -11.26
C MET A 309 39.60 -14.01 -12.04
N ILE A 310 40.68 -14.47 -11.44
CA ILE A 310 41.99 -14.47 -12.08
C ILE A 310 42.17 -15.68 -13.00
N GLU A 311 43.12 -15.62 -13.90
CA GLU A 311 43.44 -16.69 -14.83
C GLU A 311 43.73 -18.01 -14.08
N GLY A 312 43.09 -19.10 -14.52
CA GLY A 312 43.20 -20.42 -13.90
C GLY A 312 42.22 -20.68 -12.73
N GLN A 313 41.53 -19.68 -12.24
CA GLN A 313 40.45 -19.90 -11.26
C GLN A 313 39.20 -20.45 -11.94
N LYS A 314 38.63 -21.55 -11.41
CA LYS A 314 37.46 -22.25 -11.99
C LYS A 314 36.24 -22.19 -11.09
N ASP A 315 36.46 -21.99 -9.80
CA ASP A 315 35.42 -22.12 -8.79
C ASP A 315 35.22 -20.81 -8.01
N ILE A 316 34.02 -20.62 -7.48
CA ILE A 316 33.69 -19.56 -6.53
C ILE A 316 34.00 -20.08 -5.13
N TYR A 317 34.86 -19.39 -4.41
CA TYR A 317 35.22 -19.73 -3.03
C TYR A 317 34.36 -18.93 -2.06
N TYR A 318 33.80 -19.62 -1.09
CA TYR A 318 33.01 -18.98 -0.03
C TYR A 318 33.27 -19.63 1.32
N VAL A 319 32.99 -18.90 2.38
CA VAL A 319 33.09 -19.39 3.76
C VAL A 319 31.89 -18.88 4.55
N CYS A 320 31.32 -19.78 5.37
CA CYS A 320 30.16 -19.48 6.22
C CYS A 320 30.59 -19.40 7.69
N GLY A 321 29.91 -18.54 8.46
CA GLY A 321 30.09 -18.43 9.91
C GLY A 321 29.37 -17.21 10.48
N ASP A 322 29.42 -17.08 11.80
CA ASP A 322 28.63 -16.04 12.51
C ASP A 322 29.28 -14.65 12.48
N ASP A 323 30.62 -14.60 12.25
CA ASP A 323 31.37 -13.35 12.25
C ASP A 323 32.44 -13.33 11.17
N ARG A 324 32.48 -12.26 10.38
CA ARG A 324 33.38 -12.08 9.25
C ARG A 324 34.84 -12.19 9.67
N ASN A 325 35.25 -11.55 10.75
CA ASN A 325 36.66 -11.56 11.18
C ASN A 325 37.10 -12.97 11.60
N ARG A 326 36.21 -13.73 12.25
CA ARG A 326 36.53 -15.11 12.65
C ARG A 326 36.69 -16.03 11.44
N ILE A 327 35.76 -15.95 10.48
CA ILE A 327 35.80 -16.83 9.31
C ILE A 327 36.99 -16.56 8.40
N LEU A 328 37.45 -15.32 8.33
CA LEU A 328 38.63 -14.94 7.55
C LEU A 328 39.95 -15.39 8.16
N HIS A 329 39.99 -15.73 9.45
CA HIS A 329 41.15 -16.27 10.12
C HIS A 329 41.17 -17.80 10.19
N LEU A 330 40.26 -18.49 9.51
CA LEU A 330 40.28 -19.94 9.43
C LEU A 330 41.44 -20.44 8.55
N PRO A 331 42.18 -21.49 8.96
CA PRO A 331 43.32 -22.01 8.19
C PRO A 331 42.96 -22.41 6.75
N GLN A 332 41.72 -22.79 6.53
CA GLN A 332 41.19 -23.16 5.19
C GLN A 332 41.17 -21.97 4.22
N THR A 333 41.00 -20.75 4.73
CA THR A 333 40.96 -19.54 3.89
C THR A 333 42.34 -19.08 3.46
N GLU A 334 43.37 -19.37 4.26
CA GLU A 334 44.77 -18.97 4.03
C GLU A 334 45.27 -19.50 2.69
N ARG A 335 45.06 -20.78 2.40
CA ARG A 335 45.50 -21.42 1.16
C ARG A 335 44.80 -20.86 -0.10
N VAL A 336 43.57 -20.39 0.05
CA VAL A 336 42.81 -19.74 -1.06
C VAL A 336 43.41 -18.35 -1.33
N ARG A 337 43.71 -17.59 -0.26
CA ARG A 337 44.34 -16.27 -0.35
C ARG A 337 45.76 -16.33 -0.92
N GLU A 338 46.57 -17.32 -0.54
CA GLU A 338 47.93 -17.52 -1.08
C GLU A 338 47.92 -17.69 -2.60
N LYS A 339 46.85 -18.30 -3.15
CA LYS A 339 46.64 -18.39 -4.59
C LYS A 339 46.14 -17.11 -5.24
N GLY A 340 45.87 -16.06 -4.47
CA GLY A 340 45.31 -14.79 -4.94
C GLY A 340 43.84 -14.85 -5.30
N TYR A 341 43.11 -15.90 -4.92
CA TYR A 341 41.68 -16.03 -5.15
C TYR A 341 40.88 -15.20 -4.13
N ASP A 342 39.70 -14.73 -4.56
CA ASP A 342 38.78 -14.03 -3.68
C ASP A 342 37.89 -15.03 -2.91
N ILE A 343 37.39 -14.60 -1.75
CA ILE A 343 36.53 -15.41 -0.89
C ILE A 343 35.29 -14.61 -0.54
N LEU A 344 34.12 -15.20 -0.78
CA LEU A 344 32.84 -14.62 -0.32
C LEU A 344 32.58 -15.03 1.12
N CYS A 345 32.32 -14.04 1.98
CA CYS A 345 31.92 -14.25 3.36
C CYS A 345 30.40 -14.30 3.49
N MET A 346 29.88 -15.41 3.98
CA MET A 346 28.46 -15.65 4.20
C MET A 346 28.19 -15.71 5.70
N THR A 347 27.61 -14.65 6.24
CA THR A 347 27.42 -14.46 7.70
C THR A 347 25.93 -14.40 8.11
N ASP A 348 25.00 -14.87 7.25
CA ASP A 348 23.56 -14.88 7.55
C ASP A 348 23.10 -16.22 8.13
#